data_a596e932403e778c1629ad48db96253d
#
_entry.id   a596e932403e778c1629ad48db96253d
#
_cell.length_a   1.000
_cell.length_b   1.000
_cell.length_c   1.000
_cell.angle_alpha   90.00
_cell.angle_beta   90.00
_cell.angle_gamma   90.00
#
_symmetry.space_group_name_H-M   'P 1'
#
loop_
_entity.id
_entity.type
_entity.pdbx_description
1 polymer ?
#
loop_
_entity_poly.entity_id
_entity_poly.type
_entity_poly.pdbx_seq_one_letter_code
_entity_poly.pdbx_strand_id
1 'polypeptide(L)'
;MKRDDLPTKTCDTCGRTFSWRKKWERSWDDVRYCSDLCRREKPSDLDARLEAAILELLSQRGRGATICPSEAARAVEPEDWKPLMERTRRAARRLVSQRRLAITKGGKDVDPDEARGPIRLRLST
;
A
#
# COMPACT_ATOMS: atom_id res chain seq x y z
N MET A 1 18.17 -23.82 1.85
CA MET A 1 17.85 -22.62 1.06
C MET A 1 18.27 -21.38 1.83
N LYS A 2 19.03 -20.51 1.21
CA LYS A 2 19.44 -19.27 1.85
C LYS A 2 18.24 -18.35 2.00
N ARG A 3 18.26 -17.49 3.02
CA ARG A 3 17.15 -16.58 3.30
C ARG A 3 16.78 -15.70 2.09
N ASP A 4 17.78 -15.25 1.33
CA ASP A 4 17.59 -14.39 0.16
C ASP A 4 17.00 -15.14 -1.03
N ASP A 5 17.02 -16.47 -1.00
CA ASP A 5 16.51 -17.30 -2.08
C ASP A 5 15.08 -17.76 -1.87
N LEU A 6 14.45 -17.34 -0.76
CA LEU A 6 13.07 -17.71 -0.47
C LEU A 6 12.10 -16.98 -1.40
N PRO A 7 11.05 -17.66 -1.88
CA PRO A 7 10.03 -16.97 -2.68
C PRO A 7 9.33 -15.90 -1.85
N THR A 8 8.87 -14.85 -2.52
CA THR A 8 8.17 -13.75 -1.88
C THR A 8 6.85 -13.48 -2.59
N LYS A 9 5.94 -12.84 -1.85
CA LYS A 9 4.66 -12.36 -2.40
C LYS A 9 4.36 -10.99 -1.81
N THR A 10 3.44 -10.27 -2.46
CA THR A 10 2.90 -9.02 -1.91
C THR A 10 1.59 -9.34 -1.19
N CYS A 11 1.45 -8.85 0.05
CA CYS A 11 0.22 -9.02 0.82
C CYS A 11 -0.93 -8.26 0.17
N ASP A 12 -2.05 -8.94 -0.07
CA ASP A 12 -3.22 -8.32 -0.71
C ASP A 12 -3.89 -7.25 0.17
N THR A 13 -3.63 -7.24 1.47
CA THR A 13 -4.19 -6.24 2.39
C THR A 13 -3.25 -5.07 2.62
N CYS A 14 -2.06 -5.33 3.16
CA CYS A 14 -1.15 -4.25 3.57
C CYS A 14 -0.19 -3.79 2.47
N GLY A 15 -0.07 -4.55 1.39
CA GLY A 15 0.79 -4.19 0.26
C GLY A 15 2.27 -4.42 0.48
N ARG A 16 2.67 -4.95 1.63
CA ARG A 16 4.07 -5.24 1.91
C ARG A 16 4.49 -6.58 1.34
N THR A 17 5.77 -6.70 1.02
CA THR A 17 6.36 -7.95 0.58
C THR A 17 6.62 -8.85 1.78
N PHE A 18 6.30 -10.13 1.64
CA PHE A 18 6.59 -11.12 2.67
C PHE A 18 7.21 -12.37 2.05
N SER A 19 8.05 -13.05 2.83
CA SER A 19 8.80 -14.22 2.37
C SER A 19 8.14 -15.52 2.80
N TRP A 20 8.40 -16.56 2.04
CA TRP A 20 7.96 -17.92 2.38
C TRP A 20 8.37 -18.30 3.79
N ARG A 21 7.49 -19.04 4.48
CA ARG A 21 7.75 -19.62 5.79
C ARG A 21 7.41 -21.10 5.75
N LYS A 22 8.07 -21.88 6.58
CA LYS A 22 7.84 -23.32 6.62
C LYS A 22 6.39 -23.69 6.90
N LYS A 23 5.68 -22.89 7.69
CA LYS A 23 4.25 -23.13 7.98
C LYS A 23 3.40 -23.11 6.71
N TRP A 24 3.90 -22.52 5.61
CA TRP A 24 3.18 -22.43 4.33
C TRP A 24 3.66 -23.45 3.30
N GLU A 25 4.50 -24.41 3.70
CA GLU A 25 5.10 -25.39 2.80
C GLU A 25 4.09 -26.08 1.88
N ARG A 26 2.90 -26.41 2.38
CA ARG A 26 1.87 -27.12 1.63
C ARG A 26 0.82 -26.19 1.01
N SER A 27 0.81 -24.93 1.37
CA SER A 27 -0.24 -23.99 0.96
C SER A 27 0.27 -22.73 0.32
N TRP A 28 1.59 -22.64 0.05
CA TRP A 28 2.18 -21.40 -0.45
C TRP A 28 1.47 -20.82 -1.68
N ASP A 29 1.04 -21.68 -2.61
CA ASP A 29 0.36 -21.20 -3.82
C ASP A 29 -0.96 -20.49 -3.50
N ASP A 30 -1.57 -20.81 -2.37
CA ASP A 30 -2.84 -20.22 -1.94
C ASP A 30 -2.67 -19.05 -0.97
N VAL A 31 -1.45 -18.80 -0.50
CA VAL A 31 -1.19 -17.73 0.47
C VAL A 31 -1.25 -16.37 -0.23
N ARG A 32 -2.08 -15.46 0.32
CA ARG A 32 -2.27 -14.10 -0.20
C ARG A 32 -1.99 -13.01 0.82
N TYR A 33 -1.87 -13.38 2.09
CA TYR A 33 -1.76 -12.43 3.19
C TYR A 33 -0.55 -12.73 4.05
N CYS A 34 0.13 -11.68 4.51
CA CYS A 34 1.34 -11.84 5.32
C CYS A 34 1.05 -12.36 6.73
N SER A 35 -0.20 -12.23 7.18
CA SER A 35 -0.59 -12.60 8.54
C SER A 35 -2.08 -12.90 8.63
N ASP A 36 -2.50 -13.48 9.75
CA ASP A 36 -3.92 -13.71 10.02
C ASP A 36 -4.68 -12.40 10.16
N LEU A 37 -4.05 -11.36 10.70
CA LEU A 37 -4.67 -10.05 10.83
C LEU A 37 -5.02 -9.50 9.45
N CYS A 38 -4.09 -9.52 8.51
CA CYS A 38 -4.32 -9.05 7.14
C CYS A 38 -5.38 -9.88 6.44
N ARG A 39 -5.43 -11.17 6.70
CA ARG A 39 -6.47 -12.04 6.13
C ARG A 39 -7.86 -11.66 6.65
N ARG A 40 -7.97 -11.30 7.93
CA ARG A 40 -9.24 -10.88 8.51
C ARG A 40 -9.64 -9.47 8.07
N GLU A 41 -8.66 -8.61 7.81
CA GLU A 41 -8.87 -7.21 7.43
C GLU A 41 -8.77 -7.01 5.91
N LYS A 42 -9.26 -7.95 5.13
CA LYS A 42 -9.26 -7.84 3.65
C LYS A 42 -9.75 -6.46 3.20
N PRO A 43 -9.21 -5.95 2.07
CA PRO A 43 -9.68 -4.68 1.55
C PRO A 43 -11.20 -4.68 1.33
N SER A 44 -11.84 -3.62 1.80
CA SER A 44 -13.29 -3.43 1.70
C SER A 44 -13.61 -2.30 0.69
N ASP A 45 -14.89 -1.96 0.57
CA ASP A 45 -15.31 -0.84 -0.26
C ASP A 45 -14.65 0.47 0.18
N LEU A 46 -14.47 0.68 1.49
CA LEU A 46 -13.77 1.85 2.01
C LEU A 46 -12.33 1.89 1.51
N ASP A 47 -11.67 0.76 1.52
CA ASP A 47 -10.29 0.67 1.04
C ASP A 47 -10.19 0.96 -0.47
N ALA A 48 -11.17 0.50 -1.25
CA ALA A 48 -11.25 0.81 -2.66
C ALA A 48 -11.47 2.31 -2.90
N ARG A 49 -12.28 2.96 -2.07
CA ARG A 49 -12.51 4.40 -2.13
C ARG A 49 -11.24 5.18 -1.83
N LEU A 50 -10.42 4.71 -0.89
CA LEU A 50 -9.14 5.34 -0.57
C LEU A 50 -8.17 5.24 -1.75
N GLU A 51 -8.09 4.07 -2.40
CA GLU A 51 -7.27 3.90 -3.59
C GLU A 51 -7.73 4.83 -4.71
N ALA A 52 -9.03 4.90 -4.95
CA ALA A 52 -9.59 5.77 -5.99
C ALA A 52 -9.31 7.25 -5.69
N ALA A 53 -9.41 7.66 -4.42
CA ALA A 53 -9.14 9.04 -4.02
C ALA A 53 -7.68 9.42 -4.28
N ILE A 54 -6.74 8.51 -3.97
CA ILE A 54 -5.32 8.74 -4.24
C ILE A 54 -5.10 9.02 -5.74
N LEU A 55 -5.61 8.12 -6.57
CA LEU A 55 -5.40 8.22 -8.01
C LEU A 55 -6.09 9.44 -8.61
N GLU A 56 -7.29 9.75 -8.16
CA GLU A 56 -8.03 10.89 -8.66
C GLU A 56 -7.35 12.22 -8.31
N LEU A 57 -6.92 12.39 -7.05
CA LEU A 57 -6.22 13.60 -6.64
C LEU A 57 -4.94 13.82 -7.44
N LEU A 58 -4.16 12.77 -7.66
CA LEU A 58 -2.94 12.86 -8.43
C LEU A 58 -3.21 13.15 -9.90
N SER A 59 -4.25 12.53 -10.46
CA SER A 59 -4.67 12.79 -11.83
C SER A 59 -5.04 14.25 -12.04
N GLN A 60 -5.73 14.85 -11.08
CA GLN A 60 -6.15 16.24 -11.16
C GLN A 60 -4.99 17.21 -11.05
N ARG A 61 -3.94 16.88 -10.33
CA ARG A 61 -2.78 17.76 -10.13
C ARG A 61 -1.75 17.72 -11.25
N GLY A 62 -1.79 16.67 -12.06
CA GLY A 62 -0.94 16.55 -13.21
C GLY A 62 0.38 15.82 -12.96
N ARG A 63 1.16 15.72 -14.04
CA ARG A 63 2.39 14.93 -14.06
C ARG A 63 3.42 15.44 -13.05
N GLY A 64 4.01 14.53 -12.30
CA GLY A 64 5.08 14.84 -11.34
C GLY A 64 4.60 15.38 -10.01
N ALA A 65 3.31 15.68 -9.87
CA ALA A 65 2.75 16.17 -8.61
C ALA A 65 2.72 15.07 -7.55
N THR A 66 2.74 15.48 -6.29
CA THR A 66 2.64 14.56 -5.15
C THR A 66 1.50 14.98 -4.24
N ILE A 67 1.00 14.02 -3.46
CA ILE A 67 0.04 14.30 -2.39
C ILE A 67 0.54 13.69 -1.09
N CYS A 68 0.05 14.24 0.04
CA CYS A 68 0.19 13.58 1.33
C CYS A 68 -0.92 12.53 1.46
N PRO A 69 -0.66 11.37 2.07
CA PRO A 69 -1.73 10.38 2.28
C PRO A 69 -2.96 10.95 2.99
N SER A 70 -2.78 11.93 3.88
CA SER A 70 -3.90 12.57 4.57
C SER A 70 -4.88 13.25 3.63
N GLU A 71 -4.43 13.71 2.47
CA GLU A 71 -5.32 14.34 1.50
C GLU A 71 -6.35 13.35 0.95
N ALA A 72 -5.93 12.11 0.69
CA ALA A 72 -6.86 11.07 0.25
C ALA A 72 -7.81 10.67 1.36
N ALA A 73 -7.30 10.52 2.59
CA ALA A 73 -8.14 10.18 3.75
C ALA A 73 -9.21 11.26 3.97
N ARG A 74 -8.83 12.53 3.88
CA ARG A 74 -9.76 13.66 4.01
C ARG A 74 -10.78 13.73 2.87
N ALA A 75 -10.39 13.33 1.69
CA ALA A 75 -11.32 13.29 0.56
C ALA A 75 -12.42 12.27 0.77
N VAL A 76 -12.12 11.15 1.42
CA VAL A 76 -13.09 10.08 1.70
C VAL A 76 -13.93 10.41 2.93
N GLU A 77 -13.28 10.87 4.03
CA GLU A 77 -13.97 11.20 5.29
C GLU A 77 -13.45 12.53 5.82
N PRO A 78 -14.02 13.67 5.35
CA PRO A 78 -13.51 14.99 5.75
C PRO A 78 -13.52 15.24 7.25
N GLU A 79 -14.50 14.70 7.97
CA GLU A 79 -14.68 14.99 9.39
C GLU A 79 -13.97 13.99 10.31
N ASP A 80 -13.69 12.79 9.82
CA ASP A 80 -13.12 11.73 10.64
C ASP A 80 -12.06 10.95 9.86
N TRP A 81 -11.10 11.68 9.31
CA TRP A 81 -10.08 11.10 8.43
C TRP A 81 -8.89 10.46 9.18
N LYS A 82 -8.60 10.93 10.41
CA LYS A 82 -7.41 10.45 11.14
C LYS A 82 -7.37 8.93 11.34
N PRO A 83 -8.48 8.27 11.72
CA PRO A 83 -8.46 6.81 11.85
C PRO A 83 -8.21 6.08 10.53
N LEU A 84 -8.35 6.75 9.38
CA LEU A 84 -8.14 6.13 8.07
C LEU A 84 -6.69 6.19 7.60
N MET A 85 -5.77 6.80 8.36
CA MET A 85 -4.40 7.00 7.87
C MET A 85 -3.69 5.68 7.61
N GLU A 86 -3.78 4.70 8.50
CA GLU A 86 -3.13 3.41 8.26
C GLU A 86 -3.75 2.69 7.06
N ARG A 87 -5.08 2.74 6.93
CA ARG A 87 -5.75 2.18 5.75
C ARG A 87 -5.29 2.86 4.46
N THR A 88 -5.08 4.18 4.52
CA THR A 88 -4.61 4.95 3.36
C THR A 88 -3.19 4.54 2.99
N ARG A 89 -2.32 4.34 3.96
CA ARG A 89 -0.95 3.87 3.71
C ARG A 89 -0.95 2.46 3.11
N ARG A 90 -1.83 1.58 3.58
CA ARG A 90 -2.01 0.25 3.00
C ARG A 90 -2.47 0.34 1.55
N ALA A 91 -3.44 1.22 1.28
CA ALA A 91 -3.93 1.46 -0.09
C ALA A 91 -2.79 1.92 -1.00
N ALA A 92 -1.95 2.84 -0.52
CA ALA A 92 -0.81 3.32 -1.27
C ALA A 92 0.16 2.17 -1.61
N ARG A 93 0.48 1.31 -0.63
CA ARG A 93 1.38 0.17 -0.87
C ARG A 93 0.80 -0.80 -1.90
N ARG A 94 -0.52 -1.06 -1.85
CA ARG A 94 -1.16 -1.92 -2.85
C ARG A 94 -1.03 -1.33 -4.25
N LEU A 95 -1.23 -0.02 -4.39
CA LEU A 95 -1.08 0.66 -5.67
C LEU A 95 0.36 0.63 -6.18
N VAL A 96 1.34 0.71 -5.28
CA VAL A 96 2.75 0.57 -5.65
C VAL A 96 3.01 -0.83 -6.18
N SER A 97 2.47 -1.87 -5.54
CA SER A 97 2.64 -3.24 -6.00
C SER A 97 2.01 -3.47 -7.37
N GLN A 98 1.01 -2.68 -7.73
CA GLN A 98 0.36 -2.70 -9.04
C GLN A 98 1.07 -1.82 -10.06
N ARG A 99 2.19 -1.20 -9.69
CA ARG A 99 2.98 -0.29 -10.53
C ARG A 99 2.22 0.96 -10.96
N ARG A 100 1.26 1.39 -10.16
CA ARG A 100 0.44 2.59 -10.43
C ARG A 100 0.89 3.80 -9.62
N LEU A 101 1.69 3.60 -8.60
CA LEU A 101 2.05 4.63 -7.63
C LEU A 101 3.50 4.48 -7.22
N ALA A 102 4.14 5.58 -6.86
CA ALA A 102 5.44 5.60 -6.19
C ALA A 102 5.28 6.32 -4.86
N ILE A 103 5.99 5.84 -3.83
CA ILE A 103 6.05 6.52 -2.53
C ILE A 103 7.38 7.25 -2.48
N THR A 104 7.34 8.52 -2.09
CA THR A 104 8.55 9.34 -1.99
C THR A 104 8.73 9.88 -0.59
N LYS A 105 9.97 10.19 -0.24
CA LYS A 105 10.31 10.83 1.01
C LYS A 105 11.48 11.78 0.74
N GLY A 106 11.29 13.06 1.07
CA GLY A 106 12.31 14.06 0.77
C GLY A 106 12.60 14.18 -0.73
N GLY A 107 11.60 13.94 -1.56
CA GLY A 107 11.74 14.03 -3.02
C GLY A 107 12.31 12.82 -3.71
N LYS A 108 12.63 11.76 -2.97
CA LYS A 108 13.22 10.53 -3.52
C LYS A 108 12.27 9.35 -3.36
N ASP A 109 12.23 8.48 -4.36
CA ASP A 109 11.46 7.24 -4.27
C ASP A 109 12.03 6.36 -3.16
N VAL A 110 11.15 5.77 -2.36
CA VAL A 110 11.54 4.88 -1.28
C VAL A 110 10.80 3.56 -1.41
N ASP A 111 11.41 2.50 -0.85
CA ASP A 111 10.80 1.17 -0.82
C ASP A 111 9.52 1.23 0.04
N PRO A 112 8.36 0.82 -0.51
CA PRO A 112 7.11 0.84 0.25
C PRO A 112 7.16 0.00 1.52
N ASP A 113 7.97 -1.06 1.55
CA ASP A 113 8.10 -1.90 2.75
C ASP A 113 8.80 -1.16 3.89
N GLU A 114 9.62 -0.16 3.56
CA GLU A 114 10.42 0.58 4.53
C GLU A 114 9.96 2.03 4.71
N ALA A 115 8.93 2.45 3.97
CA ALA A 115 8.45 3.82 4.02
C ALA A 115 7.81 4.14 5.38
N ARG A 116 8.40 5.06 6.11
CA ARG A 116 7.94 5.46 7.45
C ARG A 116 7.97 6.98 7.58
N GLY A 117 7.14 7.49 8.49
CA GLY A 117 7.08 8.92 8.76
C GLY A 117 6.40 9.69 7.64
N PRO A 118 6.75 10.98 7.46
CA PRO A 118 6.11 11.79 6.42
C PRO A 118 6.54 11.32 5.04
N ILE A 119 5.57 10.80 4.30
CA ILE A 119 5.75 10.33 2.92
C ILE A 119 4.83 11.11 1.98
N ARG A 120 5.18 11.10 0.69
CA ARG A 120 4.35 11.67 -0.37
C ARG A 120 4.07 10.58 -1.40
N LEU A 121 2.99 10.74 -2.14
CA LEU A 121 2.55 9.78 -3.15
C LEU A 121 2.60 10.45 -4.53
N ARG A 122 3.09 9.72 -5.52
CA ARG A 122 3.21 10.21 -6.90
C ARG A 122 2.76 9.12 -7.86
N LEU A 123 2.11 9.51 -8.97
CA LEU A 123 1.76 8.53 -10.00
C LEU A 123 3.05 7.93 -10.59
N SER A 124 3.03 6.61 -10.78
CA SER A 124 4.10 5.92 -11.49
C SER A 124 3.97 6.22 -12.98
N THR A 125 5.08 6.55 -13.62
CA THR A 125 5.09 6.83 -15.06
C THR A 125 5.32 5.58 -15.89
#